data_aef47fe1f5b5459462ee248b682f0bcb
#
_entry.id   aef47fe1f5b5459462ee248b682f0bcb
#
_cell.length_a   1.000
_cell.length_b   1.000
_cell.length_c   1.000
_cell.angle_alpha   90.00
_cell.angle_beta   90.00
_cell.angle_gamma   90.00
#
_symmetry.space_group_name_H-M   'P 1'
#
loop_
_entity.id
_entity.type
_entity.pdbx_description
1 polymer ?
#
loop_
_entity_poly.entity_id
_entity_poly.type
_entity_poly.pdbx_seq_one_letter_code
_entity_poly.pdbx_strand_id
1 'polypeptide(L)'
;MSSFVISNKYPCFADELSKMGHNVIFSDTVKAFPQPEQAHADMQILTINNTVFVLQECEKLKTLSYKENLIICKSKAGKKYPENILLNFLFFNNKLYGKVSAIDPTLYKYCVKNDIEIVNINQGYARCSTLILNNRTAVTADISIKNALEKDG
;
A
#
# COMPACT_ATOMS: atom_id res chain seq x y z
N MET A 1 -7.18 -19.79 1.72
CA MET A 1 -5.78 -19.43 2.07
C MET A 1 -5.53 -18.01 1.59
N SER A 2 -5.11 -17.09 2.47
CA SER A 2 -4.75 -15.71 2.11
C SER A 2 -3.23 -15.53 2.12
N SER A 3 -2.73 -14.55 1.36
CA SER A 3 -1.31 -14.20 1.39
C SER A 3 -1.13 -12.83 2.06
N PHE A 4 -0.17 -12.74 2.97
CA PHE A 4 0.16 -11.53 3.70
C PHE A 4 1.60 -11.10 3.39
N VAL A 5 1.78 -9.82 3.09
CA VAL A 5 3.11 -9.22 3.07
C VAL A 5 3.30 -8.46 4.38
N ILE A 6 4.30 -8.85 5.14
CA ILE A 6 4.58 -8.26 6.46
C ILE A 6 6.01 -7.74 6.54
N SER A 7 6.27 -6.88 7.50
CA SER A 7 7.62 -6.39 7.76
C SER A 7 8.55 -7.53 8.17
N ASN A 8 9.74 -7.58 7.60
CA ASN A 8 10.79 -8.51 7.98
C ASN A 8 11.36 -8.26 9.39
N LYS A 9 10.94 -7.18 10.05
CA LYS A 9 11.33 -6.86 11.43
C LYS A 9 10.53 -7.62 12.48
N TYR A 10 9.43 -8.26 12.10
CA TYR A 10 8.50 -8.93 13.02
C TYR A 10 8.24 -10.39 12.63
N PRO A 11 9.27 -11.28 12.70
CA PRO A 11 9.13 -12.67 12.28
C PRO A 11 8.11 -13.45 13.11
N CYS A 12 7.87 -13.07 14.37
CA CYS A 12 6.87 -13.72 15.23
C CYS A 12 5.46 -13.66 14.63
N PHE A 13 5.09 -12.60 13.92
CA PHE A 13 3.80 -12.53 13.24
C PHE A 13 3.73 -13.49 12.04
N ALA A 14 4.86 -13.74 11.37
CA ALA A 14 4.92 -14.71 10.29
C ALA A 14 4.59 -16.11 10.77
N ASP A 15 5.16 -16.51 11.92
CA ASP A 15 4.94 -17.83 12.50
C ASP A 15 3.47 -18.03 12.88
N GLU A 16 2.84 -17.03 13.50
CA GLU A 16 1.43 -17.11 13.88
C GLU A 16 0.49 -17.15 12.66
N LEU A 17 0.71 -16.31 11.66
CA LEU A 17 -0.07 -16.33 10.42
C LEU A 17 0.09 -17.66 9.67
N SER A 18 1.30 -18.22 9.67
CA SER A 18 1.59 -19.52 9.04
C SER A 18 0.88 -20.68 9.77
N LYS A 19 0.85 -20.67 11.11
CA LYS A 19 0.08 -21.63 11.91
C LYS A 19 -1.42 -21.57 11.63
N MET A 20 -1.92 -20.37 11.27
CA MET A 20 -3.31 -20.18 10.86
C MET A 20 -3.58 -20.61 9.40
N GLY A 21 -2.61 -21.14 8.69
CA GLY A 21 -2.73 -21.64 7.32
C GLY A 21 -2.62 -20.54 6.25
N HIS A 22 -2.04 -19.39 6.58
CA HIS A 22 -1.81 -18.31 5.63
C HIS A 22 -0.42 -18.37 5.01
N ASN A 23 -0.29 -17.89 3.76
CA ASN A 23 1.01 -17.69 3.13
C ASN A 23 1.59 -16.34 3.58
N VAL A 24 2.84 -16.33 4.03
CA VAL A 24 3.51 -15.14 4.52
C VAL A 24 4.73 -14.82 3.67
N ILE A 25 4.84 -13.56 3.29
CA ILE A 25 5.93 -13.02 2.50
C ILE A 25 6.53 -11.84 3.27
N PHE A 26 7.85 -11.83 3.41
CA PHE A 26 8.52 -10.70 4.03
C PHE A 26 8.76 -9.57 3.03
N SER A 27 8.52 -8.35 3.47
CA SER A 27 8.88 -7.15 2.73
C SER A 27 10.40 -7.06 2.48
N ASP A 28 10.77 -6.28 1.49
CA ASP A 28 12.17 -5.92 1.26
C ASP A 28 12.66 -4.91 2.32
N THR A 29 13.97 -4.62 2.34
CA THR A 29 14.54 -3.48 3.04
C THR A 29 14.93 -2.43 2.02
N VAL A 30 14.04 -1.45 1.81
CA VAL A 30 14.24 -0.37 0.84
C VAL A 30 15.12 0.73 1.45
N LYS A 31 16.41 0.68 1.18
CA LYS A 31 17.40 1.63 1.74
C LYS A 31 17.17 3.09 1.32
N ALA A 32 16.41 3.33 0.26
CA ALA A 32 16.02 4.66 -0.16
C ALA A 32 15.04 5.34 0.79
N PHE A 33 14.31 4.60 1.60
CA PHE A 33 13.41 5.16 2.61
C PHE A 33 14.13 5.66 3.86
N PRO A 34 13.50 6.54 4.66
CA PRO A 34 13.93 6.81 6.03
C PRO A 34 14.08 5.50 6.83
N GLN A 35 15.07 5.45 7.71
CA GLN A 35 15.45 4.21 8.41
C GLN A 35 14.28 3.51 9.12
N PRO A 36 13.34 4.19 9.79
CA PRO A 36 12.19 3.52 10.41
C PRO A 36 11.26 2.82 9.40
N GLU A 37 11.15 3.35 8.18
CA GLU A 37 10.17 2.94 7.16
C GLU A 37 10.69 1.85 6.21
N GLN A 38 11.99 1.56 6.23
CA GLN A 38 12.67 0.71 5.21
C GLN A 38 12.05 -0.67 5.02
N ALA A 39 11.43 -1.23 6.06
CA ALA A 39 10.82 -2.54 6.03
C ALA A 39 9.28 -2.52 6.13
N HIS A 40 8.65 -1.35 5.99
CA HIS A 40 7.20 -1.23 6.01
C HIS A 40 6.59 -1.78 4.72
N ALA A 41 5.79 -2.84 4.82
CA ALA A 41 5.17 -3.48 3.67
C ALA A 41 4.19 -2.58 2.93
N ASP A 42 3.42 -1.78 3.65
CA ASP A 42 2.44 -0.83 3.15
C ASP A 42 3.04 0.36 2.38
N MET A 43 4.36 0.56 2.50
CA MET A 43 5.13 1.51 1.68
C MET A 43 5.60 0.90 0.36
N GLN A 44 5.69 -0.43 0.27
CA GLN A 44 6.36 -1.16 -0.80
C GLN A 44 5.42 -1.79 -1.80
N ILE A 45 4.20 -2.12 -1.37
CA ILE A 45 3.21 -2.87 -2.15
C ILE A 45 1.80 -2.32 -1.91
N LEU A 46 1.02 -2.20 -2.97
CA LEU A 46 -0.39 -1.83 -2.93
C LEU A 46 -1.19 -2.81 -3.78
N THR A 47 -2.27 -3.34 -3.22
CA THR A 47 -3.21 -4.18 -3.97
C THR A 47 -4.49 -3.41 -4.24
N ILE A 48 -4.91 -3.38 -5.50
CA ILE A 48 -6.18 -2.83 -5.96
C ILE A 48 -6.88 -3.92 -6.77
N ASN A 49 -8.00 -4.40 -6.26
CA ASN A 49 -8.71 -5.55 -6.82
C ASN A 49 -7.74 -6.76 -7.00
N ASN A 50 -7.56 -7.24 -8.23
CA ASN A 50 -6.65 -8.35 -8.55
C ASN A 50 -5.25 -7.88 -9.04
N THR A 51 -4.97 -6.57 -8.98
CA THR A 51 -3.71 -6.00 -9.44
C THR A 51 -2.84 -5.61 -8.26
N VAL A 52 -1.58 -5.96 -8.33
CA VAL A 52 -0.58 -5.66 -7.29
C VAL A 52 0.46 -4.70 -7.85
N PHE A 53 0.65 -3.58 -7.18
CA PHE A 53 1.68 -2.59 -7.47
C PHE A 53 2.85 -2.79 -6.50
N VAL A 54 4.06 -2.80 -7.03
CA VAL A 54 5.29 -2.98 -6.25
C VAL A 54 6.31 -1.94 -6.68
N LEU A 55 7.04 -1.39 -5.72
CA LEU A 55 8.15 -0.47 -6.02
C LEU A 55 9.28 -1.19 -6.76
N GLN A 56 9.97 -0.47 -7.64
CA GLN A 56 11.08 -1.04 -8.41
C GLN A 56 12.28 -1.48 -7.56
N GLU A 57 12.42 -0.97 -6.34
CA GLU A 57 13.46 -1.34 -5.37
C GLU A 57 13.20 -2.66 -4.63
N CYS A 58 11.99 -3.23 -4.77
CA CYS A 58 11.57 -4.42 -4.01
C CYS A 58 11.86 -5.70 -4.80
N GLU A 59 13.06 -6.24 -4.69
CA GLU A 59 13.49 -7.40 -5.47
C GLU A 59 12.72 -8.68 -5.12
N LYS A 60 12.44 -8.92 -3.83
CA LYS A 60 11.66 -10.08 -3.40
C LYS A 60 10.20 -9.97 -3.84
N LEU A 61 9.59 -8.81 -3.64
CA LEU A 61 8.18 -8.60 -3.97
C LEU A 61 7.93 -8.66 -5.49
N LYS A 62 8.90 -8.31 -6.33
CA LYS A 62 8.80 -8.45 -7.79
C LYS A 62 8.73 -9.91 -8.25
N THR A 63 9.23 -10.85 -7.46
CA THR A 63 9.18 -12.28 -7.80
C THR A 63 7.89 -12.97 -7.41
N LEU A 64 6.90 -12.24 -6.92
CA LEU A 64 5.60 -12.79 -6.53
C LEU A 64 4.82 -13.30 -7.76
N SER A 65 5.11 -14.52 -8.16
CA SER A 65 4.57 -15.17 -9.37
C SER A 65 3.08 -15.56 -9.30
N TYR A 66 2.47 -15.48 -8.11
CA TYR A 66 1.07 -15.88 -7.91
C TYR A 66 0.04 -14.79 -8.29
N LYS A 67 0.49 -13.66 -8.78
CA LYS A 67 -0.39 -12.57 -9.23
C LYS A 67 -0.21 -12.36 -10.73
N GLU A 68 -1.24 -12.71 -11.48
CA GLU A 68 -1.28 -12.52 -12.94
C GLU A 68 -1.11 -11.05 -13.34
N ASN A 69 -1.42 -10.11 -12.43
CA ASN A 69 -1.40 -8.68 -12.67
C ASN A 69 -0.42 -7.97 -11.72
N LEU A 70 0.85 -8.31 -11.78
CA LEU A 70 1.90 -7.56 -11.08
C LEU A 70 2.37 -6.38 -11.94
N ILE A 71 2.33 -5.18 -11.37
CA ILE A 71 2.78 -3.94 -12.01
C ILE A 71 3.92 -3.34 -11.18
N ILE A 72 5.07 -3.13 -11.82
CA ILE A 72 6.22 -2.47 -11.21
C ILE A 72 6.10 -0.97 -11.42
N CYS A 73 6.18 -0.21 -10.33
CA CYS A 73 6.15 1.26 -10.35
C CYS A 73 7.36 1.84 -11.07
N LYS A 74 7.16 3.01 -11.69
CA LYS A 74 8.22 3.70 -12.44
C LYS A 74 8.99 4.70 -11.61
N SER A 75 8.36 5.27 -10.59
CA SER A 75 9.02 6.22 -9.70
C SER A 75 10.02 5.52 -8.79
N LYS A 76 11.11 6.22 -8.51
CA LYS A 76 12.10 5.76 -7.52
C LYS A 76 11.71 6.25 -6.14
N ALA A 77 11.80 5.37 -5.16
CA ALA A 77 11.63 5.72 -3.77
C ALA A 77 12.73 6.70 -3.31
N GLY A 78 12.37 7.65 -2.45
CA GLY A 78 13.29 8.63 -1.89
C GLY A 78 13.20 8.75 -0.37
N LYS A 79 14.15 9.48 0.22
CA LYS A 79 14.20 9.72 1.67
C LYS A 79 13.29 10.84 2.13
N LYS A 80 12.99 11.78 1.24
CA LYS A 80 12.22 12.98 1.58
C LYS A 80 10.76 12.80 1.23
N TYR A 81 9.90 13.25 2.13
CA TYR A 81 8.49 13.37 1.83
C TYR A 81 8.28 14.39 0.68
N PRO A 82 7.47 14.09 -0.32
CA PRO A 82 6.58 12.92 -0.46
C PRO A 82 7.16 11.76 -1.29
N GLU A 83 8.45 11.71 -1.57
CA GLU A 83 9.10 10.68 -2.41
C GLU A 83 9.05 9.27 -1.79
N ASN A 84 8.81 9.19 -0.48
CA ASN A 84 8.73 7.92 0.25
C ASN A 84 7.32 7.29 0.28
N ILE A 85 6.27 8.00 -0.13
CA ILE A 85 4.87 7.56 0.01
C ILE A 85 4.20 7.16 -1.32
N LEU A 86 4.97 6.77 -2.33
CA LEU A 86 4.51 6.51 -3.70
C LEU A 86 3.34 5.51 -3.82
N LEU A 87 3.25 4.55 -2.90
CA LEU A 87 2.21 3.51 -2.83
C LEU A 87 1.40 3.54 -1.52
N ASN A 88 1.64 4.52 -0.63
CA ASN A 88 0.92 4.59 0.64
C ASN A 88 -0.46 5.23 0.48
N PHE A 89 -1.26 4.65 -0.38
CA PHE A 89 -2.65 5.03 -0.66
C PHE A 89 -3.61 4.03 -0.04
N LEU A 90 -4.74 4.52 0.45
CA LEU A 90 -5.85 3.71 0.93
C LEU A 90 -6.79 3.41 -0.24
N PHE A 91 -6.93 2.15 -0.62
CA PHE A 91 -7.97 1.73 -1.56
C PHE A 91 -9.19 1.24 -0.79
N PHE A 92 -10.32 1.91 -0.96
CA PHE A 92 -11.56 1.59 -0.26
C PHE A 92 -12.76 1.99 -1.11
N ASN A 93 -13.76 1.11 -1.23
CA ASN A 93 -15.01 1.34 -2.00
C ASN A 93 -14.78 1.87 -3.42
N ASN A 94 -13.88 1.24 -4.17
CA ASN A 94 -13.50 1.64 -5.53
C ASN A 94 -12.93 3.07 -5.66
N LYS A 95 -12.42 3.61 -4.56
CA LYS A 95 -11.74 4.92 -4.53
C LYS A 95 -10.33 4.76 -3.96
N LEU A 96 -9.41 5.60 -4.42
CA LEU A 96 -8.03 5.64 -3.96
C LEU A 96 -7.77 6.96 -3.23
N TYR A 97 -7.60 6.91 -1.91
CA TYR A 97 -7.36 8.06 -1.05
C TYR A 97 -5.89 8.23 -0.76
N GLY A 98 -5.36 9.43 -0.91
CA GLY A 98 -3.98 9.73 -0.58
C GLY A 98 -3.51 11.06 -1.13
N LYS A 99 -2.21 11.35 -0.98
CA LYS A 99 -1.60 12.57 -1.49
C LYS A 99 -1.31 12.44 -2.99
N VAL A 100 -2.19 12.95 -3.82
CA VAL A 100 -2.13 12.80 -5.29
C VAL A 100 -0.82 13.32 -5.90
N SER A 101 -0.19 14.33 -5.30
CA SER A 101 1.11 14.83 -5.78
C SER A 101 2.27 13.83 -5.64
N ALA A 102 2.08 12.75 -4.89
CA ALA A 102 3.06 11.68 -4.68
C ALA A 102 2.76 10.40 -5.46
N ILE A 103 1.62 10.32 -6.13
CA ILE A 103 1.19 9.07 -6.79
C ILE A 103 2.17 8.65 -7.89
N ASP A 104 2.54 7.36 -7.90
CA ASP A 104 3.29 6.81 -9.02
C ASP A 104 2.51 6.94 -10.34
N PRO A 105 3.13 7.36 -11.45
CA PRO A 105 2.44 7.53 -12.73
C PRO A 105 1.79 6.25 -13.26
N THR A 106 2.32 5.08 -12.92
CA THR A 106 1.77 3.79 -13.33
C THR A 106 0.47 3.50 -12.58
N LEU A 107 0.46 3.78 -11.26
CA LEU A 107 -0.73 3.67 -10.41
C LEU A 107 -1.81 4.66 -10.87
N TYR A 108 -1.45 5.91 -11.13
CA TYR A 108 -2.37 6.92 -11.64
C TYR A 108 -3.05 6.47 -12.94
N LYS A 109 -2.26 6.03 -13.93
CA LYS A 109 -2.79 5.54 -15.22
C LYS A 109 -3.71 4.34 -15.06
N TYR A 110 -3.39 3.44 -14.14
CA TYR A 110 -4.25 2.30 -13.85
C TYR A 110 -5.60 2.75 -13.28
N CYS A 111 -5.61 3.68 -12.33
CA CYS A 111 -6.85 4.20 -11.76
C CYS A 111 -7.74 4.85 -12.83
N VAL A 112 -7.16 5.71 -13.67
CA VAL A 112 -7.90 6.35 -14.77
C VAL A 112 -8.47 5.31 -15.75
N LYS A 113 -7.68 4.29 -16.12
CA LYS A 113 -8.12 3.23 -17.06
C LYS A 113 -9.26 2.36 -16.51
N ASN A 114 -9.35 2.22 -15.20
CA ASN A 114 -10.31 1.33 -14.53
C ASN A 114 -11.42 2.09 -13.79
N ASP A 115 -11.62 3.37 -14.09
CA ASP A 115 -12.66 4.23 -13.49
C ASP A 115 -12.61 4.25 -11.95
N ILE A 116 -11.39 4.22 -11.39
CA ILE A 116 -11.15 4.35 -9.95
C ILE A 116 -10.99 5.83 -9.63
N GLU A 117 -11.88 6.37 -8.81
CA GLU A 117 -11.80 7.75 -8.36
C GLU A 117 -10.58 7.95 -7.47
N ILE A 118 -9.80 9.01 -7.71
CA ILE A 118 -8.65 9.37 -6.89
C ILE A 118 -9.01 10.58 -6.03
N VAL A 119 -9.09 10.38 -4.72
CA VAL A 119 -9.45 11.38 -3.75
C VAL A 119 -8.19 11.95 -3.10
N ASN A 120 -7.92 13.23 -3.35
CA ASN A 120 -6.77 13.90 -2.75
C ASN A 120 -7.05 14.23 -1.29
N ILE A 121 -6.18 13.77 -0.40
CA ILE A 121 -6.16 14.14 1.01
C ILE A 121 -4.80 14.70 1.42
N ASN A 122 -4.74 15.44 2.52
CA ASN A 122 -3.47 16.01 3.00
C ASN A 122 -2.56 14.99 3.70
N GLN A 123 -3.11 13.82 4.05
CA GLN A 123 -2.34 12.73 4.67
C GLN A 123 -1.60 11.91 3.60
N GLY A 124 -0.26 11.88 3.69
CA GLY A 124 0.57 11.08 2.79
C GLY A 124 0.69 9.62 3.19
N TYR A 125 0.52 9.32 4.47
CA TYR A 125 0.55 7.96 5.02
C TYR A 125 -0.86 7.43 5.20
N ALA A 126 -1.69 7.51 4.15
CA ALA A 126 -3.10 7.18 4.22
C ALA A 126 -3.36 5.73 4.64
N ARG A 127 -2.61 4.80 4.06
CA ARG A 127 -2.73 3.37 4.38
C ARG A 127 -2.18 3.03 5.76
N CYS A 128 -1.03 3.60 6.15
CA CYS A 128 -0.46 3.42 7.48
C CYS A 128 -1.36 3.95 8.61
N SER A 129 -2.19 4.94 8.30
CA SER A 129 -3.05 5.62 9.27
C SER A 129 -4.47 5.07 9.33
N THR A 130 -4.77 3.99 8.57
CA THR A 130 -6.14 3.49 8.45
C THR A 130 -6.19 1.96 8.52
N LEU A 131 -7.07 1.44 9.36
CA LEU A 131 -7.43 0.03 9.42
C LEU A 131 -8.81 -0.17 8.79
N ILE A 132 -8.89 -0.99 7.74
CA ILE A 132 -10.16 -1.42 7.15
C ILE A 132 -10.64 -2.65 7.89
N LEU A 133 -11.83 -2.58 8.49
CA LEU A 133 -12.48 -3.71 9.18
C LEU A 133 -13.36 -4.52 8.22
N ASN A 134 -14.06 -3.86 7.33
CA ASN A 134 -14.91 -4.46 6.30
C ASN A 134 -15.21 -3.42 5.20
N ASN A 135 -16.08 -3.77 4.25
CA ASN A 135 -16.44 -2.89 3.12
C ASN A 135 -17.26 -1.64 3.50
N ARG A 136 -17.58 -1.43 4.78
CA ARG A 136 -18.35 -0.27 5.26
C ARG A 136 -17.69 0.45 6.43
N THR A 137 -16.63 -0.13 6.99
CA THR A 137 -16.06 0.37 8.24
C THR A 137 -14.56 0.46 8.14
N ALA A 138 -14.04 1.65 8.35
CA ALA A 138 -12.61 1.90 8.53
C ALA A 138 -12.37 2.64 9.86
N VAL A 139 -11.21 2.44 10.45
CA VAL A 139 -10.76 3.11 11.68
C VAL A 139 -9.52 3.91 11.37
N THR A 140 -9.56 5.19 11.67
CA THR A 140 -8.42 6.10 11.49
C THR A 140 -8.37 7.13 12.62
N ALA A 141 -7.16 7.54 12.99
CA ALA A 141 -6.93 8.68 13.89
C ALA A 141 -6.71 10.01 13.11
N ASP A 142 -6.60 9.93 11.79
CA ASP A 142 -6.38 11.10 10.94
C ASP A 142 -7.70 11.76 10.53
N ILE A 143 -7.85 13.03 10.89
CA ILE A 143 -9.09 13.77 10.66
C ILE A 143 -9.35 14.04 9.16
N SER A 144 -8.29 14.17 8.34
CA SER A 144 -8.47 14.41 6.90
C SER A 144 -8.95 13.16 6.18
N ILE A 145 -8.48 11.98 6.60
CA ILE A 145 -8.97 10.68 6.12
C ILE A 145 -10.41 10.47 6.57
N LYS A 146 -10.69 10.67 7.87
CA LYS A 146 -12.04 10.55 8.41
C LYS A 146 -13.04 11.38 7.60
N ASN A 147 -12.76 12.67 7.43
CA ASN A 147 -13.65 13.58 6.71
C ASN A 147 -13.85 13.18 5.24
N ALA A 148 -12.82 12.66 4.58
CA ALA A 148 -12.92 12.18 3.21
C ALA A 148 -13.81 10.94 3.10
N LEU A 149 -13.63 9.96 4.00
CA LEU A 149 -14.42 8.75 4.03
C LEU A 149 -15.89 9.02 4.37
N GLU A 150 -16.17 9.89 5.35
CA GLU A 150 -17.55 10.26 5.75
C GLU A 150 -18.29 11.03 4.64
N LYS A 151 -17.59 11.81 3.82
CA LYS A 151 -18.18 12.52 2.67
C LYS A 151 -18.64 11.55 1.57
N ASP A 152 -17.99 10.42 1.49
CA ASP A 152 -18.24 9.42 0.45
C ASP A 152 -19.28 8.34 0.88
N GLY A 153 -19.85 8.44 2.10
CA GLY A 153 -20.84 7.53 2.66
C GLY A 153 -20.23 6.43 3.48
#